data_18b0e0591b864adf1be2e3213cd0a847
#
_entry.id   18b0e0591b864adf1be2e3213cd0a847
#
_cell.length_a   1.000
_cell.length_b   1.000
_cell.length_c   1.000
_cell.angle_alpha   90.00
_cell.angle_beta   90.00
_cell.angle_gamma   90.00
#
_symmetry.space_group_name_H-M   'P 1'
#
loop_
_entity.id
_entity.type
_entity.pdbx_description
1 polymer ?
#
loop_
_entity_poly.entity_id
_entity_poly.type
_entity_poly.pdbx_seq_one_letter_code
_entity_poly.pdbx_strand_id
1 'polypeptide(L)'
;NLSGLKRADFQKIVDGKETDLFILSNQQGAEVAITNYGGAILTVMVPDKNGKLANVVQGHDSIDNVINSHEPFLSTLIGRYGNRIAKGSFLMDGQEHNLTINNGPNSLHGGPTGFHARVWDAKQEDEHSVTLHYLSKDGEEGFPGNLDVTVTYTLTGQNELVITYVANCDKKTIINLTNHAFFSLAGLNNPTPTVDNNIVAINADFYIPKDEVSIPTGEMLKVEGTPMDFRTPHTVGSRINEPFQQLINGAGYDHCYVLNKRETEALVFAA
;
A
#
# COMPACT_ATOMS: atom_id res chain seq x y z
N ASN A 1 2.51 -24.28 5.25
CA ASN A 1 1.89 -23.11 4.62
C ASN A 1 1.73 -23.32 3.12
N LEU A 2 0.80 -22.59 2.51
CA LEU A 2 0.48 -22.71 1.08
C LEU A 2 1.49 -21.98 0.19
N SER A 3 2.08 -20.91 0.71
CA SER A 3 3.07 -20.07 0.01
C SER A 3 4.41 -20.79 -0.21
N GLY A 4 4.73 -21.80 0.60
CA GLY A 4 6.03 -22.47 0.59
C GLY A 4 7.16 -21.68 1.21
N LEU A 5 6.89 -20.48 1.75
CA LEU A 5 7.89 -19.64 2.42
C LEU A 5 8.39 -20.31 3.70
N LYS A 6 9.67 -20.19 3.99
CA LYS A 6 10.29 -20.75 5.18
C LYS A 6 10.57 -19.65 6.20
N ARG A 7 10.12 -19.85 7.44
CA ARG A 7 10.31 -18.88 8.52
C ARG A 7 11.78 -18.48 8.70
N ALA A 8 12.69 -19.44 8.58
CA ALA A 8 14.13 -19.20 8.75
C ALA A 8 14.72 -18.19 7.75
N ASP A 9 14.11 -18.07 6.55
CA ASP A 9 14.56 -17.11 5.53
C ASP A 9 14.15 -15.67 5.85
N PHE A 10 13.30 -15.47 6.88
CA PHE A 10 12.82 -14.17 7.35
C PHE A 10 13.32 -13.80 8.75
N GLN A 11 14.09 -14.67 9.40
CA GLN A 11 14.63 -14.42 10.74
C GLN A 11 16.02 -13.79 10.66
N LYS A 12 16.11 -12.52 11.06
CA LYS A 12 17.35 -11.74 11.07
C LYS A 12 17.26 -10.64 12.13
N ILE A 13 18.38 -10.24 12.70
CA ILE A 13 18.46 -9.04 13.54
C ILE A 13 18.72 -7.83 12.62
N VAL A 14 17.80 -6.88 12.61
CA VAL A 14 17.87 -5.63 11.87
C VAL A 14 17.60 -4.48 12.84
N ASP A 15 18.51 -3.51 12.93
CA ASP A 15 18.42 -2.38 13.87
C ASP A 15 18.16 -2.80 15.33
N GLY A 16 18.74 -3.95 15.74
CA GLY A 16 18.61 -4.48 17.11
C GLY A 16 17.28 -5.19 17.40
N LYS A 17 16.41 -5.35 16.43
CA LYS A 17 15.13 -6.08 16.52
C LYS A 17 15.13 -7.32 15.63
N GLU A 18 14.41 -8.34 16.03
CA GLU A 18 14.25 -9.58 15.26
C GLU A 18 13.13 -9.43 14.22
N THR A 19 13.43 -9.79 12.97
CA THR A 19 12.42 -9.94 11.92
C THR A 19 11.90 -11.38 11.92
N ASP A 20 10.65 -11.58 11.46
CA ASP A 20 10.03 -12.90 11.41
C ASP A 20 8.98 -13.00 10.30
N LEU A 21 8.48 -14.23 10.08
CA LEU A 21 7.41 -14.56 9.15
C LEU A 21 6.15 -14.93 9.91
N PHE A 22 5.04 -14.32 9.58
CA PHE A 22 3.71 -14.58 10.11
C PHE A 22 2.80 -15.11 9.01
N ILE A 23 2.12 -16.21 9.28
CA ILE A 23 1.19 -16.85 8.35
C ILE A 23 -0.21 -16.74 8.92
N LEU A 24 -1.10 -16.11 8.17
CA LEU A 24 -2.54 -16.07 8.43
C LEU A 24 -3.24 -17.04 7.50
N SER A 25 -4.20 -17.81 8.00
CA SER A 25 -4.96 -18.76 7.21
C SER A 25 -6.43 -18.76 7.60
N ASN A 26 -7.30 -19.26 6.73
CA ASN A 26 -8.70 -19.45 7.03
C ASN A 26 -9.23 -20.81 6.50
N GLN A 27 -10.44 -21.14 6.90
CA GLN A 27 -11.08 -22.42 6.50
C GLN A 27 -11.55 -22.43 5.03
N GLN A 28 -11.52 -21.29 4.34
CA GLN A 28 -11.85 -21.17 2.91
C GLN A 28 -10.65 -21.45 2.00
N GLY A 29 -9.50 -21.79 2.58
CA GLY A 29 -8.29 -22.13 1.85
C GLY A 29 -7.46 -20.94 1.37
N ALA A 30 -7.68 -19.75 1.92
CA ALA A 30 -6.81 -18.60 1.72
C ALA A 30 -5.70 -18.57 2.76
N GLU A 31 -4.53 -18.03 2.36
CA GLU A 31 -3.37 -17.80 3.24
C GLU A 31 -2.72 -16.46 2.90
N VAL A 32 -2.31 -15.73 3.91
CA VAL A 32 -1.53 -14.48 3.77
C VAL A 32 -0.24 -14.61 4.57
N ALA A 33 0.89 -14.35 3.93
CA ALA A 33 2.19 -14.31 4.58
C ALA A 33 2.66 -12.85 4.73
N ILE A 34 3.13 -12.51 5.94
CA ILE A 34 3.52 -11.14 6.31
C ILE A 34 4.85 -11.22 7.07
N THR A 35 5.73 -10.23 6.86
CA THR A 35 6.88 -10.00 7.74
C THR A 35 6.70 -8.71 8.53
N ASN A 36 7.28 -8.66 9.72
CA ASN A 36 7.27 -7.44 10.53
C ASN A 36 8.31 -6.39 10.10
N TYR A 37 9.14 -6.67 9.10
CA TYR A 37 9.93 -5.63 8.45
C TYR A 37 9.05 -4.90 7.44
N GLY A 38 8.80 -3.62 7.71
CA GLY A 38 7.88 -2.80 6.91
C GLY A 38 6.42 -3.29 6.92
N GLY A 39 6.07 -4.30 7.72
CA GLY A 39 4.77 -4.95 7.67
C GLY A 39 4.43 -5.48 6.27
N ALA A 40 5.45 -5.93 5.52
CA ALA A 40 5.28 -6.31 4.12
C ALA A 40 4.41 -7.55 3.96
N ILE A 41 3.41 -7.47 3.07
CA ILE A 41 2.67 -8.63 2.58
C ILE A 41 3.55 -9.34 1.56
N LEU A 42 3.89 -10.59 1.84
CA LEU A 42 4.79 -11.40 1.02
C LEU A 42 4.04 -12.22 -0.02
N THR A 43 2.90 -12.79 0.39
CA THR A 43 2.01 -13.55 -0.48
C THR A 43 0.56 -13.39 -0.04
N VAL A 44 -0.35 -13.47 -1.00
CA VAL A 44 -1.79 -13.69 -0.79
C VAL A 44 -2.18 -14.87 -1.66
N MET A 45 -2.30 -16.04 -1.03
CA MET A 45 -2.68 -17.30 -1.68
C MET A 45 -4.18 -17.45 -1.64
N VAL A 46 -4.82 -17.45 -2.81
CA VAL A 46 -6.27 -17.61 -2.94
C VAL A 46 -6.62 -18.65 -4.01
N PRO A 47 -7.72 -19.39 -3.85
CA PRO A 47 -8.22 -20.25 -4.90
C PRO A 47 -8.89 -19.44 -6.02
N ASP A 48 -8.65 -19.82 -7.27
CA ASP A 48 -9.42 -19.35 -8.40
C ASP A 48 -10.83 -20.02 -8.44
N LYS A 49 -11.66 -19.65 -9.43
CA LYS A 49 -13.00 -20.23 -9.62
C LYS A 49 -13.04 -21.75 -9.81
N ASN A 50 -11.91 -22.39 -10.08
CA ASN A 50 -11.75 -23.84 -10.22
C ASN A 50 -11.10 -24.49 -8.99
N GLY A 51 -10.82 -23.70 -7.93
CA GLY A 51 -10.14 -24.14 -6.71
C GLY A 51 -8.63 -24.23 -6.83
N LYS A 52 -8.02 -23.77 -7.93
CA LYS A 52 -6.57 -23.75 -8.09
C LYS A 52 -5.97 -22.55 -7.33
N LEU A 53 -5.06 -22.83 -6.41
CA LEU A 53 -4.37 -21.80 -5.63
C LEU A 53 -3.37 -21.04 -6.47
N ALA A 54 -3.34 -19.71 -6.30
CA ALA A 54 -2.35 -18.83 -6.87
C ALA A 54 -2.01 -17.69 -5.89
N ASN A 55 -0.75 -17.23 -5.91
CA ASN A 55 -0.36 -16.00 -5.26
C ASN A 55 -0.75 -14.81 -6.14
N VAL A 56 -1.51 -13.87 -5.59
CA VAL A 56 -2.01 -12.69 -6.30
C VAL A 56 -1.35 -11.37 -5.86
N VAL A 57 -0.32 -11.41 -5.02
CA VAL A 57 0.45 -10.23 -4.58
C VAL A 57 1.93 -10.43 -4.87
N GLN A 58 2.58 -9.41 -5.42
CA GLN A 58 4.03 -9.39 -5.55
C GLN A 58 4.68 -9.19 -4.19
N GLY A 59 5.64 -10.05 -3.86
CA GLY A 59 6.39 -10.00 -2.62
C GLY A 59 7.74 -10.69 -2.79
N HIS A 60 8.44 -10.86 -1.69
CA HIS A 60 9.77 -11.46 -1.64
C HIS A 60 9.77 -12.80 -0.90
N ASP A 61 10.75 -13.63 -1.17
CA ASP A 61 10.93 -14.98 -0.61
C ASP A 61 11.90 -15.03 0.58
N SER A 62 12.53 -13.89 0.90
CA SER A 62 13.46 -13.78 2.04
C SER A 62 13.53 -12.36 2.57
N ILE A 63 13.97 -12.21 3.83
CA ILE A 63 14.15 -10.89 4.45
C ILE A 63 15.24 -10.06 3.74
N ASP A 64 16.28 -10.69 3.25
CA ASP A 64 17.34 -10.01 2.52
C ASP A 64 16.82 -9.40 1.21
N ASN A 65 15.91 -10.10 0.52
CA ASN A 65 15.27 -9.59 -0.69
C ASN A 65 14.26 -8.47 -0.39
N VAL A 66 13.58 -8.49 0.77
CA VAL A 66 12.74 -7.37 1.23
C VAL A 66 13.60 -6.13 1.47
N ILE A 67 14.68 -6.26 2.26
CA ILE A 67 15.55 -5.14 2.65
C ILE A 67 16.26 -4.52 1.43
N ASN A 68 16.69 -5.34 0.47
CA ASN A 68 17.44 -4.91 -0.70
C ASN A 68 16.57 -4.74 -1.96
N SER A 69 15.27 -4.65 -1.80
CA SER A 69 14.35 -4.47 -2.92
C SER A 69 14.65 -3.20 -3.71
N HIS A 70 14.64 -3.29 -5.06
CA HIS A 70 14.70 -2.13 -5.94
C HIS A 70 13.43 -1.28 -5.86
N GLU A 71 12.31 -1.87 -5.46
CA GLU A 71 11.05 -1.19 -5.12
C GLU A 71 10.87 -1.24 -3.59
N PRO A 72 11.36 -0.25 -2.84
CA PRO A 72 11.38 -0.30 -1.38
C PRO A 72 9.98 -0.31 -0.76
N PHE A 73 8.98 0.12 -1.50
CA PHE A 73 7.59 0.17 -1.03
C PHE A 73 6.77 -1.08 -1.39
N LEU A 74 7.40 -2.08 -2.02
CA LEU A 74 6.71 -3.28 -2.49
C LEU A 74 5.95 -3.98 -1.37
N SER A 75 4.61 -3.85 -1.42
CA SER A 75 3.65 -4.47 -0.50
C SER A 75 3.85 -4.14 0.99
N THR A 76 4.50 -3.01 1.30
CA THR A 76 4.81 -2.57 2.66
C THR A 76 3.76 -1.61 3.23
N LEU A 77 3.82 -1.39 4.56
CA LEU A 77 3.13 -0.30 5.24
C LEU A 77 3.77 1.04 4.88
N ILE A 78 2.95 2.02 4.62
CA ILE A 78 3.36 3.37 4.26
C ILE A 78 2.95 4.35 5.36
N GLY A 79 3.90 5.16 5.79
CA GLY A 79 3.73 6.19 6.80
C GLY A 79 5.05 6.94 7.08
N ARG A 80 4.99 8.11 7.79
CA ARG A 80 3.72 8.64 8.37
C ARG A 80 2.72 9.15 7.33
N TYR A 81 3.18 9.56 6.12
CA TYR A 81 2.31 10.16 5.12
C TYR A 81 2.49 9.46 3.77
N GLY A 82 1.45 8.76 3.35
CA GLY A 82 1.40 8.09 2.06
C GLY A 82 1.28 9.09 0.91
N ASN A 83 1.94 8.77 -0.20
CA ASN A 83 2.11 9.61 -1.37
C ASN A 83 2.99 10.84 -1.08
N ARG A 84 2.94 11.89 -1.92
CA ARG A 84 3.91 12.98 -1.95
C ARG A 84 3.49 14.18 -1.11
N ILE A 85 4.50 14.82 -0.52
CA ILE A 85 4.39 16.17 0.02
C ILE A 85 5.33 17.06 -0.80
N ALA A 86 4.76 18.04 -1.47
CA ALA A 86 5.46 18.94 -2.36
C ALA A 86 6.63 19.64 -1.65
N LYS A 87 7.81 19.63 -2.29
CA LYS A 87 9.06 20.23 -1.77
C LYS A 87 9.46 19.70 -0.38
N GLY A 88 8.85 18.60 0.08
CA GLY A 88 9.10 18.04 1.41
C GLY A 88 8.80 19.02 2.54
N SER A 89 7.87 19.97 2.39
CA SER A 89 7.53 20.88 3.47
C SER A 89 6.02 21.12 3.56
N PHE A 90 5.55 21.42 4.78
CA PHE A 90 4.16 21.82 5.02
C PHE A 90 4.07 22.80 6.17
N LEU A 91 3.03 23.64 6.13
CA LEU A 91 2.72 24.57 7.21
C LEU A 91 1.67 23.95 8.14
N MET A 92 1.93 24.03 9.45
CA MET A 92 0.99 23.62 10.47
C MET A 92 1.04 24.64 11.62
N ASP A 93 -0.10 25.27 11.91
CA ASP A 93 -0.25 26.32 12.94
C ASP A 93 0.77 27.48 12.75
N GLY A 94 1.08 27.83 11.50
CA GLY A 94 2.03 28.89 11.15
C GLY A 94 3.51 28.50 11.25
N GLN A 95 3.82 27.29 11.65
CA GLN A 95 5.16 26.74 11.67
C GLN A 95 5.41 25.87 10.44
N GLU A 96 6.54 26.09 9.78
CA GLU A 96 7.01 25.24 8.69
C GLU A 96 7.71 24.00 9.23
N HIS A 97 7.33 22.83 8.69
CA HIS A 97 7.96 21.56 8.95
C HIS A 97 8.62 21.04 7.67
N ASN A 98 9.90 20.67 7.78
CA ASN A 98 10.69 20.19 6.65
C ASN A 98 10.92 18.69 6.79
N LEU A 99 10.58 17.94 5.75
CA LEU A 99 10.69 16.49 5.67
C LEU A 99 11.89 16.08 4.82
N THR A 100 12.36 14.85 5.01
CA THR A 100 13.40 14.27 4.18
C THR A 100 12.91 14.10 2.74
N ILE A 101 13.69 14.60 1.77
CA ILE A 101 13.43 14.49 0.34
C ILE A 101 13.96 13.14 -0.16
N ASN A 102 13.12 12.39 -0.89
CA ASN A 102 13.48 11.08 -1.45
C ASN A 102 12.87 10.79 -2.84
N ASN A 103 12.18 11.77 -3.44
CA ASN A 103 11.58 11.61 -4.76
C ASN A 103 11.61 12.92 -5.55
N GLY A 104 12.67 13.12 -6.33
CA GLY A 104 12.92 14.39 -7.00
C GLY A 104 12.92 15.54 -5.98
N PRO A 105 12.08 16.59 -6.15
CA PRO A 105 12.01 17.68 -5.18
C PRO A 105 11.10 17.38 -3.96
N ASN A 106 10.47 16.20 -3.89
CA ASN A 106 9.38 15.92 -2.97
C ASN A 106 9.77 14.90 -1.90
N SER A 107 9.03 14.87 -0.79
CA SER A 107 8.99 13.73 0.12
C SER A 107 7.93 12.75 -0.34
N LEU A 108 8.25 11.47 -0.38
CA LEU A 108 7.36 10.38 -0.81
C LEU A 108 7.27 9.31 0.26
N HIS A 109 6.06 8.88 0.56
CA HIS A 109 5.76 7.72 1.40
C HIS A 109 6.42 7.73 2.78
N GLY A 110 6.56 8.93 3.38
CA GLY A 110 7.13 9.10 4.71
C GLY A 110 8.67 9.17 4.75
N GLY A 111 9.32 9.35 3.59
CA GLY A 111 10.77 9.50 3.50
C GLY A 111 11.54 8.20 3.22
N PRO A 112 12.86 8.26 3.10
CA PRO A 112 13.70 7.10 2.71
C PRO A 112 13.71 6.00 3.76
N THR A 113 13.51 6.32 5.03
CA THR A 113 13.45 5.36 6.14
C THR A 113 12.13 5.45 6.91
N GLY A 114 11.02 5.61 6.18
CA GLY A 114 9.67 5.58 6.71
C GLY A 114 9.22 4.20 7.20
N PHE A 115 7.94 3.99 7.35
CA PHE A 115 7.36 2.77 7.94
C PHE A 115 7.70 1.48 7.19
N HIS A 116 7.92 1.56 5.89
CA HIS A 116 8.36 0.46 5.03
C HIS A 116 9.74 -0.10 5.40
N ALA A 117 10.60 0.70 5.99
CA ALA A 117 11.98 0.35 6.32
C ALA A 117 12.22 0.18 7.84
N ARG A 118 11.18 -0.18 8.59
CA ARG A 118 11.24 -0.37 10.06
C ARG A 118 10.91 -1.80 10.44
N VAL A 119 11.57 -2.29 11.50
CA VAL A 119 11.16 -3.52 12.16
C VAL A 119 10.09 -3.17 13.20
N TRP A 120 8.89 -3.69 12.99
CA TRP A 120 7.76 -3.52 13.91
C TRP A 120 7.78 -4.60 14.98
N ASP A 121 7.36 -4.25 16.19
CA ASP A 121 7.11 -5.24 17.23
C ASP A 121 5.84 -5.99 16.86
N ALA A 122 5.94 -7.33 16.72
CA ALA A 122 4.86 -8.14 16.18
C ALA A 122 4.33 -9.12 17.20
N LYS A 123 3.01 -9.31 17.21
CA LYS A 123 2.33 -10.34 17.99
C LYS A 123 1.28 -11.02 17.12
N GLN A 124 1.46 -12.30 16.86
CA GLN A 124 0.42 -13.11 16.25
C GLN A 124 -0.57 -13.54 17.34
N GLU A 125 -1.82 -13.09 17.23
CA GLU A 125 -2.86 -13.36 18.24
C GLU A 125 -3.44 -14.76 18.07
N ASP A 126 -3.65 -15.18 16.82
CA ASP A 126 -4.17 -16.46 16.42
C ASP A 126 -3.77 -16.80 14.96
N GLU A 127 -4.37 -17.85 14.38
CA GLU A 127 -4.12 -18.23 12.99
C GLU A 127 -4.70 -17.25 11.95
N HIS A 128 -5.51 -16.29 12.36
CA HIS A 128 -6.22 -15.35 11.48
C HIS A 128 -5.68 -13.93 11.56
N SER A 129 -4.92 -13.57 12.61
CA SER A 129 -4.53 -12.19 12.85
C SER A 129 -3.11 -12.02 13.39
N VAL A 130 -2.47 -10.94 12.95
CA VAL A 130 -1.19 -10.45 13.48
C VAL A 130 -1.28 -8.94 13.70
N THR A 131 -0.82 -8.51 14.88
CA THR A 131 -0.74 -7.09 15.25
C THR A 131 0.72 -6.63 15.24
N LEU A 132 0.97 -5.53 14.57
CA LEU A 132 2.26 -4.86 14.47
C LEU A 132 2.20 -3.52 15.20
N HIS A 133 3.20 -3.22 16.00
CA HIS A 133 3.30 -1.97 16.75
C HIS A 133 4.62 -1.25 16.44
N TYR A 134 4.57 0.06 16.25
CA TYR A 134 5.73 0.91 16.05
C TYR A 134 5.54 2.28 16.70
N LEU A 135 6.54 2.72 17.45
CA LEU A 135 6.64 4.09 17.96
C LEU A 135 7.56 4.92 17.06
N SER A 136 6.98 5.74 16.20
CA SER A 136 7.70 6.70 15.38
C SER A 136 7.99 7.95 16.22
N LYS A 137 9.27 8.20 16.51
CA LYS A 137 9.70 9.26 17.42
C LYS A 137 9.52 10.65 16.82
N ASP A 138 9.39 11.65 17.70
CA ASP A 138 9.38 13.07 17.33
C ASP A 138 10.61 13.41 16.46
N GLY A 139 10.37 14.03 15.30
CA GLY A 139 11.40 14.38 14.33
C GLY A 139 11.81 13.25 13.36
N GLU A 140 11.26 12.06 13.46
CA GLU A 140 11.52 11.00 12.47
C GLU A 140 11.09 11.47 11.09
N GLU A 141 12.02 11.40 10.10
CA GLU A 141 11.86 11.94 8.74
C GLU A 141 11.37 13.39 8.67
N GLY A 142 11.49 14.15 9.77
CA GLY A 142 11.05 15.54 9.92
C GLY A 142 9.62 15.72 10.45
N PHE A 143 8.89 14.65 10.70
CA PHE A 143 7.52 14.72 11.22
C PHE A 143 7.49 15.03 12.72
N PRO A 144 6.64 15.98 13.19
CA PRO A 144 6.54 16.33 14.59
C PRO A 144 5.74 15.31 15.40
N GLY A 145 6.09 15.16 16.67
CA GLY A 145 5.41 14.35 17.67
C GLY A 145 5.83 12.88 17.69
N ASN A 146 5.66 12.26 18.86
CA ASN A 146 5.81 10.81 19.01
C ASN A 146 4.49 10.15 18.58
N LEU A 147 4.53 9.44 17.45
CA LEU A 147 3.37 8.74 16.89
C LEU A 147 3.43 7.26 17.27
N ASP A 148 2.50 6.83 18.10
CA ASP A 148 2.28 5.43 18.46
C ASP A 148 1.31 4.81 17.46
N VAL A 149 1.75 3.77 16.72
CA VAL A 149 0.96 3.16 15.65
C VAL A 149 0.82 1.67 15.88
N THR A 150 -0.41 1.20 15.80
CA THR A 150 -0.74 -0.22 15.77
C THR A 150 -1.44 -0.55 14.45
N VAL A 151 -0.96 -1.59 13.76
CA VAL A 151 -1.57 -2.12 12.53
C VAL A 151 -1.91 -3.57 12.74
N THR A 152 -3.18 -3.93 12.53
CA THR A 152 -3.64 -5.33 12.63
C THR A 152 -4.06 -5.83 11.26
N TYR A 153 -3.45 -6.91 10.81
CA TYR A 153 -3.87 -7.68 9.65
C TYR A 153 -4.77 -8.83 10.11
N THR A 154 -5.93 -8.95 9.49
CA THR A 154 -6.88 -10.02 9.79
C THR A 154 -7.39 -10.65 8.50
N LEU A 155 -7.21 -11.96 8.35
CA LEU A 155 -7.81 -12.74 7.28
C LEU A 155 -9.13 -13.34 7.76
N THR A 156 -10.25 -12.81 7.24
CA THR A 156 -11.58 -13.25 7.68
C THR A 156 -11.98 -14.58 7.08
N GLY A 157 -13.01 -15.21 7.67
CA GLY A 157 -13.63 -16.43 7.13
C GLY A 157 -14.34 -16.22 5.78
N GLN A 158 -14.49 -14.98 5.30
CA GLN A 158 -15.06 -14.62 4.00
C GLN A 158 -14.00 -14.28 2.94
N ASN A 159 -12.72 -14.62 3.19
CA ASN A 159 -11.59 -14.29 2.32
C ASN A 159 -11.34 -12.78 2.17
N GLU A 160 -11.62 -12.00 3.19
CA GLU A 160 -11.26 -10.58 3.24
C GLU A 160 -9.94 -10.42 4.01
N LEU A 161 -8.99 -9.70 3.45
CA LEU A 161 -7.81 -9.22 4.18
C LEU A 161 -8.12 -7.82 4.71
N VAL A 162 -8.42 -7.72 5.99
CA VAL A 162 -8.70 -6.45 6.67
C VAL A 162 -7.41 -5.92 7.28
N ILE A 163 -7.09 -4.65 7.02
CA ILE A 163 -5.94 -3.95 7.60
C ILE A 163 -6.48 -2.79 8.44
N THR A 164 -6.36 -2.90 9.76
CA THR A 164 -6.84 -1.89 10.70
C THR A 164 -5.68 -1.07 11.22
N TYR A 165 -5.80 0.26 11.15
CA TYR A 165 -4.80 1.21 11.63
C TYR A 165 -5.34 1.96 12.84
N VAL A 166 -4.56 2.00 13.92
CA VAL A 166 -4.81 2.85 15.09
C VAL A 166 -3.56 3.66 15.37
N ALA A 167 -3.70 4.98 15.48
CA ALA A 167 -2.56 5.84 15.71
C ALA A 167 -2.90 6.95 16.71
N ASN A 168 -1.99 7.20 17.63
CA ASN A 168 -2.07 8.27 18.63
C ASN A 168 -0.76 9.07 18.62
N CYS A 169 -0.86 10.39 18.70
CA CYS A 169 0.31 11.27 18.74
C CYS A 169 0.23 12.20 19.95
N ASP A 170 1.39 12.45 20.57
CA ASP A 170 1.51 13.38 21.71
C ASP A 170 1.53 14.86 21.30
N LYS A 171 1.70 15.13 19.99
CA LYS A 171 1.64 16.47 19.39
C LYS A 171 0.77 16.44 18.13
N LYS A 172 0.33 17.62 17.70
CA LYS A 172 -0.28 17.76 16.38
C LYS A 172 0.71 17.33 15.29
N THR A 173 0.24 16.52 14.36
CA THR A 173 1.02 16.00 13.22
C THR A 173 0.11 15.74 12.04
N ILE A 174 0.70 15.52 10.87
CA ILE A 174 -0.05 15.01 9.71
C ILE A 174 0.14 13.50 9.59
N ILE A 175 -0.92 12.80 9.21
CA ILE A 175 -0.90 11.34 9.08
C ILE A 175 -1.76 10.92 7.90
N ASN A 176 -1.27 9.99 7.10
CA ASN A 176 -1.98 9.32 6.02
C ASN A 176 -1.38 7.92 5.82
N LEU A 177 -1.93 6.93 6.50
CA LEU A 177 -1.41 5.56 6.51
C LEU A 177 -2.06 4.72 5.42
N THR A 178 -1.28 3.84 4.81
CA THR A 178 -1.78 2.88 3.82
C THR A 178 -0.88 1.64 3.74
N ASN A 179 -1.29 0.66 2.94
CA ASN A 179 -0.45 -0.45 2.49
C ASN A 179 -0.26 -0.34 0.97
N HIS A 180 0.94 -0.64 0.49
CA HIS A 180 1.32 -0.49 -0.91
C HIS A 180 1.34 -1.83 -1.65
N ALA A 181 0.33 -2.68 -1.43
CA ALA A 181 0.25 -4.00 -2.06
C ALA A 181 0.18 -3.90 -3.59
N PHE A 182 1.00 -4.70 -4.26
CA PHE A 182 1.03 -4.83 -5.72
C PHE A 182 0.29 -6.09 -6.13
N PHE A 183 -0.94 -5.94 -6.57
CA PHE A 183 -1.79 -7.06 -6.96
C PHE A 183 -1.55 -7.49 -8.41
N SER A 184 -1.51 -8.81 -8.62
CA SER A 184 -1.55 -9.48 -9.91
C SER A 184 -2.66 -10.52 -9.90
N LEU A 185 -3.89 -10.08 -10.22
CA LEU A 185 -5.10 -10.91 -10.10
C LEU A 185 -5.11 -12.12 -11.04
N ALA A 186 -4.26 -12.11 -12.08
CA ALA A 186 -4.04 -13.27 -12.95
C ALA A 186 -3.15 -14.36 -12.30
N GLY A 187 -2.60 -14.08 -11.11
CA GLY A 187 -1.62 -14.93 -10.41
C GLY A 187 -0.20 -14.71 -10.91
N LEU A 188 0.77 -14.78 -10.01
CA LEU A 188 2.20 -14.57 -10.35
C LEU A 188 2.79 -15.64 -11.27
N ASN A 189 2.19 -16.82 -11.33
CA ASN A 189 2.58 -17.91 -12.22
C ASN A 189 2.00 -17.76 -13.65
N ASN A 190 1.35 -16.65 -13.95
CA ASN A 190 0.83 -16.37 -15.28
C ASN A 190 2.01 -16.16 -16.26
N PRO A 191 2.05 -16.83 -17.42
CA PRO A 191 3.11 -16.65 -18.42
C PRO A 191 3.10 -15.25 -19.06
N THR A 192 2.03 -14.49 -18.95
CA THR A 192 1.90 -13.10 -19.39
C THR A 192 1.66 -12.19 -18.17
N PRO A 193 2.71 -11.82 -17.44
CA PRO A 193 2.60 -11.05 -16.19
C PRO A 193 2.34 -9.56 -16.48
N THR A 194 1.21 -9.24 -17.08
CA THR A 194 0.76 -7.87 -17.34
C THR A 194 -0.60 -7.63 -16.70
N VAL A 195 -0.85 -6.40 -16.29
CA VAL A 195 -2.16 -5.96 -15.79
C VAL A 195 -3.12 -5.53 -16.90
N ASP A 196 -2.68 -5.53 -18.15
CA ASP A 196 -3.43 -5.00 -19.29
C ASP A 196 -4.83 -5.62 -19.44
N ASN A 197 -4.95 -6.92 -19.13
CA ASN A 197 -6.21 -7.66 -19.21
C ASN A 197 -7.06 -7.57 -17.93
N ASN A 198 -6.58 -6.93 -16.87
CA ASN A 198 -7.37 -6.71 -15.67
C ASN A 198 -8.52 -5.75 -15.99
N ILE A 199 -9.73 -6.14 -15.60
CA ILE A 199 -10.93 -5.31 -15.77
C ILE A 199 -11.06 -4.48 -14.49
N VAL A 200 -11.20 -3.16 -14.66
CA VAL A 200 -11.35 -2.21 -13.58
C VAL A 200 -12.68 -1.48 -13.73
N ALA A 201 -13.39 -1.34 -12.61
CA ALA A 201 -14.55 -0.45 -12.48
C ALA A 201 -14.36 0.41 -11.23
N ILE A 202 -14.59 1.73 -11.36
CA ILE A 202 -14.44 2.69 -10.26
C ILE A 202 -15.69 3.55 -10.18
N ASN A 203 -16.37 3.52 -9.03
CA ASN A 203 -17.54 4.36 -8.78
C ASN A 203 -17.10 5.79 -8.43
N ALA A 204 -16.67 6.56 -9.42
CA ALA A 204 -16.22 7.94 -9.26
C ALA A 204 -16.52 8.78 -10.50
N ASP A 205 -17.09 9.96 -10.32
CA ASP A 205 -17.33 10.93 -11.38
C ASP A 205 -16.16 11.88 -11.60
N PHE A 206 -15.22 11.93 -10.66
CA PHE A 206 -14.07 12.83 -10.67
C PHE A 206 -12.79 12.09 -10.29
N TYR A 207 -11.67 12.62 -10.78
CA TYR A 207 -10.33 12.25 -10.36
C TYR A 207 -9.52 13.52 -10.05
N ILE A 208 -8.41 13.36 -9.34
CA ILE A 208 -7.49 14.43 -8.98
C ILE A 208 -6.34 14.43 -9.99
N PRO A 209 -6.20 15.50 -10.82
CA PRO A 209 -5.08 15.62 -11.74
C PRO A 209 -3.78 15.91 -10.99
N LYS A 210 -2.67 15.51 -11.59
CA LYS A 210 -1.33 15.74 -11.06
C LYS A 210 -0.41 16.39 -12.09
N ASP A 211 0.58 17.12 -11.60
CA ASP A 211 1.64 17.72 -12.40
C ASP A 211 2.71 16.69 -12.82
N GLU A 212 3.75 17.15 -13.52
CA GLU A 212 4.85 16.34 -14.04
C GLU A 212 5.71 15.69 -12.95
N VAL A 213 5.69 16.21 -11.73
CA VAL A 213 6.37 15.62 -10.56
C VAL A 213 5.42 14.90 -9.61
N SER A 214 4.22 14.59 -10.14
CA SER A 214 3.17 13.82 -9.47
C SER A 214 2.57 14.48 -8.22
N ILE A 215 2.56 15.80 -8.17
CA ILE A 215 1.85 16.56 -7.13
C ILE A 215 0.43 16.87 -7.60
N PRO A 216 -0.60 16.61 -6.77
CA PRO A 216 -1.97 17.01 -7.08
C PRO A 216 -2.09 18.51 -7.32
N THR A 217 -2.82 18.93 -8.38
CA THR A 217 -2.97 20.34 -8.73
C THR A 217 -3.95 21.10 -7.83
N GLY A 218 -4.74 20.37 -7.03
CA GLY A 218 -5.82 20.94 -6.23
C GLY A 218 -7.18 20.97 -6.94
N GLU A 219 -7.22 20.58 -8.22
CA GLU A 219 -8.45 20.49 -8.99
C GLU A 219 -9.10 19.12 -8.86
N MET A 220 -10.39 19.03 -9.20
CA MET A 220 -11.12 17.78 -9.42
C MET A 220 -11.67 17.83 -10.85
N LEU A 221 -11.20 16.93 -11.71
CA LEU A 221 -11.63 16.86 -13.11
C LEU A 221 -12.60 15.71 -13.30
N LYS A 222 -13.60 15.91 -14.19
CA LYS A 222 -14.55 14.86 -14.57
C LYS A 222 -13.84 13.74 -15.29
N VAL A 223 -14.22 12.49 -15.00
CA VAL A 223 -13.74 11.31 -15.73
C VAL A 223 -14.42 11.19 -17.10
N GLU A 224 -15.65 11.71 -17.22
CA GLU A 224 -16.50 11.59 -18.41
C GLU A 224 -15.81 12.04 -19.70
N GLY A 225 -15.83 11.19 -20.73
CA GLY A 225 -15.21 11.49 -22.02
C GLY A 225 -13.68 11.45 -22.03
N THR A 226 -13.06 10.91 -20.98
CA THR A 226 -11.59 10.78 -20.87
C THR A 226 -11.21 9.29 -20.70
N PRO A 227 -9.92 8.93 -20.91
CA PRO A 227 -9.42 7.60 -20.59
C PRO A 227 -9.54 7.23 -19.12
N MET A 228 -9.72 8.21 -18.21
CA MET A 228 -9.89 8.01 -16.78
C MET A 228 -11.29 7.49 -16.39
N ASP A 229 -12.24 7.38 -17.35
CA ASP A 229 -13.61 6.94 -17.07
C ASP A 229 -13.71 5.42 -16.88
N PHE A 230 -13.69 4.96 -15.64
CA PHE A 230 -13.91 3.58 -15.24
C PHE A 230 -15.29 3.36 -14.57
N ARG A 231 -16.26 4.25 -14.76
CA ARG A 231 -17.63 4.06 -14.25
C ARG A 231 -18.33 2.85 -14.88
N THR A 232 -17.92 2.47 -16.07
CA THR A 232 -18.20 1.18 -16.68
C THR A 232 -16.92 0.35 -16.75
N PRO A 233 -17.00 -1.00 -16.60
CA PRO A 233 -15.82 -1.85 -16.60
C PRO A 233 -15.02 -1.75 -17.92
N HIS A 234 -13.71 -1.51 -17.79
CA HIS A 234 -12.76 -1.51 -18.90
C HIS A 234 -11.49 -2.26 -18.51
N THR A 235 -10.82 -2.88 -19.48
CA THR A 235 -9.50 -3.42 -19.28
C THR A 235 -8.47 -2.28 -19.15
N VAL A 236 -7.48 -2.44 -18.29
CA VAL A 236 -6.41 -1.46 -18.09
C VAL A 236 -5.71 -1.14 -19.40
N GLY A 237 -5.32 -2.16 -20.15
CA GLY A 237 -4.59 -2.01 -21.42
C GLY A 237 -5.35 -1.33 -22.55
N SER A 238 -6.70 -1.27 -22.48
CA SER A 238 -7.51 -0.72 -23.57
C SER A 238 -7.26 0.76 -23.87
N ARG A 239 -6.85 1.55 -22.86
CA ARG A 239 -6.73 3.00 -22.98
C ARG A 239 -5.48 3.57 -22.33
N ILE A 240 -4.66 2.76 -21.64
CA ILE A 240 -3.47 3.23 -20.87
C ILE A 240 -2.45 3.99 -21.72
N ASN A 241 -2.40 3.70 -23.03
CA ASN A 241 -1.46 4.31 -23.98
C ASN A 241 -2.10 5.44 -24.80
N GLU A 242 -3.30 5.91 -24.46
CA GLU A 242 -3.89 7.06 -25.14
C GLU A 242 -3.05 8.32 -24.91
N PRO A 243 -2.95 9.24 -25.90
CA PRO A 243 -2.19 10.49 -25.80
C PRO A 243 -2.91 11.52 -24.91
N PHE A 244 -3.16 11.14 -23.68
CA PHE A 244 -3.83 11.96 -22.67
C PHE A 244 -2.82 12.45 -21.64
N GLN A 245 -2.78 13.77 -21.39
CA GLN A 245 -1.73 14.38 -20.57
C GLN A 245 -1.59 13.73 -19.18
N GLN A 246 -2.68 13.36 -18.55
CA GLN A 246 -2.63 12.74 -17.23
C GLN A 246 -2.05 11.31 -17.25
N LEU A 247 -2.27 10.56 -18.32
CA LEU A 247 -1.61 9.26 -18.50
C LEU A 247 -0.10 9.43 -18.74
N ILE A 248 0.29 10.51 -19.44
CA ILE A 248 1.70 10.86 -19.65
C ILE A 248 2.35 11.23 -18.31
N ASN A 249 1.73 12.14 -17.54
CA ASN A 249 2.20 12.56 -16.22
C ASN A 249 2.30 11.38 -15.23
N GLY A 250 1.39 10.40 -15.35
CA GLY A 250 1.32 9.22 -14.49
C GLY A 250 2.20 8.07 -14.92
N ALA A 251 2.76 8.12 -16.14
CA ALA A 251 3.32 6.94 -16.79
C ALA A 251 2.31 5.77 -16.80
N GLY A 252 1.02 6.09 -16.98
CA GLY A 252 -0.13 5.20 -16.88
C GLY A 252 -1.18 5.70 -15.87
N TYR A 253 -1.98 4.79 -15.35
CA TYR A 253 -2.98 5.10 -14.33
C TYR A 253 -2.33 5.13 -12.94
N ASP A 254 -2.09 6.33 -12.43
CA ASP A 254 -1.54 6.58 -11.09
C ASP A 254 -2.18 7.84 -10.49
N HIS A 255 -3.50 7.79 -10.32
CA HIS A 255 -4.32 8.94 -9.91
C HIS A 255 -5.27 8.58 -8.78
N CYS A 256 -5.56 9.56 -7.92
CA CYS A 256 -6.61 9.45 -6.94
C CYS A 256 -7.97 9.71 -7.59
N TYR A 257 -8.94 8.84 -7.31
CA TYR A 257 -10.33 9.00 -7.69
C TYR A 257 -11.16 9.51 -6.52
N VAL A 258 -12.09 10.42 -6.80
CA VAL A 258 -13.06 10.91 -5.83
C VAL A 258 -14.27 9.98 -5.87
N LEU A 259 -14.30 9.01 -4.97
CA LEU A 259 -15.33 7.99 -4.95
C LEU A 259 -16.71 8.58 -4.65
N ASN A 260 -17.72 8.19 -5.42
CA ASN A 260 -19.10 8.51 -5.16
C ASN A 260 -19.56 7.71 -3.94
N LYS A 261 -19.94 8.39 -2.85
CA LYS A 261 -20.53 7.75 -1.67
C LYS A 261 -21.65 8.61 -1.11
N ARG A 262 -22.62 7.96 -0.50
CA ARG A 262 -23.57 8.64 0.37
C ARG A 262 -22.95 8.78 1.76
N GLU A 263 -23.35 9.80 2.52
CA GLU A 263 -22.79 10.10 3.85
C GLU A 263 -22.82 8.91 4.82
N THR A 264 -23.77 7.99 4.65
CA THR A 264 -23.97 6.82 5.52
C THR A 264 -23.39 5.51 4.98
N GLU A 265 -22.76 5.54 3.80
CA GLU A 265 -22.25 4.32 3.17
C GLU A 265 -20.75 4.13 3.44
N ALA A 266 -20.34 2.89 3.75
CA ALA A 266 -18.94 2.53 3.71
C ALA A 266 -18.39 2.75 2.30
N LEU A 267 -17.09 3.09 2.19
CA LEU A 267 -16.41 3.13 0.91
C LEU A 267 -16.33 1.70 0.36
N VAL A 268 -17.06 1.42 -0.70
CA VAL A 268 -16.97 0.14 -1.41
C VAL A 268 -16.19 0.40 -2.70
N PHE A 269 -15.06 -0.27 -2.82
CA PHE A 269 -14.33 -0.36 -4.07
C PHE A 269 -14.91 -1.53 -4.85
N ALA A 270 -15.40 -1.29 -6.06
CA ALA A 270 -15.63 -2.36 -7.00
C ALA A 270 -14.27 -2.75 -7.59
N ALA A 271 -13.96 -4.01 -7.49
CA ALA A 271 -12.82 -4.61 -8.17
C ALA A 271 -13.14 -4.90 -9.63
#